data_e3dba7f7210a476149c2910984a5dea9
#
_entry.id   e3dba7f7210a476149c2910984a5dea9
#
_cell.length_a   1.000
_cell.length_b   1.000
_cell.length_c   1.000
_cell.angle_alpha   90.00
_cell.angle_beta   90.00
_cell.angle_gamma   90.00
#
_symmetry.space_group_name_H-M   'P 1'
#
loop_
_entity.id
_entity.type
_entity.pdbx_description
1 polymer ?
#
loop_
_entity_poly.entity_id
_entity_poly.type
_entity_poly.pdbx_seq_one_letter_code
_entity_poly.pdbx_strand_id
1 'polypeptide(L)'
;MTNVFACIDGTEVSTTVCDYAVWASQKLNAPLKFLHVLDKSEYPTESNLSGNIGLGSREALLDELASLDEKRGKLAMEQGRLMLEAAKQRAIDNHIDNPQSIQRHGVLVETLVEMEETIRLLVMGKHDENLSEHIGSRLESVVRTMHRPILITTHNYELPEKVMIAFDGSPTTRKGVEMIASSPLFSGLACHIVMVGQESDANQEQLNWAKTTLENNGFQAPATIINGEIEKVLCDYRAQNNINMLIMGAYGHSIVRRFLVGSTTTNVIRNASVPVLLLR
;
A
#
# COMPACT_ATOMS: atom_id res chain seq x y z
N MET A 1 2.76 3.22 21.33
CA MET A 1 1.50 2.86 20.66
C MET A 1 1.74 2.95 19.16
N THR A 2 1.40 1.95 18.39
CA THR A 2 1.59 1.97 16.93
C THR A 2 0.35 2.52 16.23
N ASN A 3 0.52 3.16 15.08
CA ASN A 3 -0.51 3.95 14.40
C ASN A 3 -0.86 3.36 13.03
N VAL A 4 -2.04 3.66 12.51
CA VAL A 4 -2.33 3.56 11.09
C VAL A 4 -1.79 4.81 10.40
N PHE A 5 -0.94 4.63 9.41
CA PHE A 5 -0.42 5.72 8.58
C PHE A 5 -1.06 5.69 7.21
N ALA A 6 -1.44 6.85 6.70
CA ALA A 6 -2.00 7.03 5.37
C ALA A 6 -1.14 8.04 4.58
N CYS A 7 -0.55 7.62 3.47
CA CYS A 7 0.20 8.50 2.59
C CYS A 7 -0.74 9.25 1.65
N ILE A 8 -0.74 10.59 1.73
CA ILE A 8 -1.58 11.49 0.93
C ILE A 8 -0.69 12.25 -0.04
N ASP A 9 -0.99 12.18 -1.32
CA ASP A 9 -0.23 12.83 -2.40
C ASP A 9 -1.07 13.76 -3.28
N GLY A 10 -2.37 13.90 -2.96
CA GLY A 10 -3.29 14.79 -3.65
C GLY A 10 -3.84 14.26 -4.97
N THR A 11 -3.58 13.00 -5.31
CA THR A 11 -4.18 12.35 -6.46
C THR A 11 -5.62 11.93 -6.19
N GLU A 12 -6.34 11.49 -7.21
CA GLU A 12 -7.72 11.00 -7.09
C GLU A 12 -7.86 9.85 -6.09
N VAL A 13 -6.81 9.03 -5.96
CA VAL A 13 -6.79 7.88 -5.03
C VAL A 13 -6.64 8.31 -3.56
N SER A 14 -6.20 9.53 -3.27
CA SER A 14 -6.04 10.02 -1.89
C SER A 14 -7.33 9.93 -1.07
N THR A 15 -8.49 10.08 -1.71
CA THR A 15 -9.80 9.93 -1.04
C THR A 15 -10.01 8.49 -0.56
N THR A 16 -9.74 7.50 -1.40
CA THR A 16 -9.84 6.09 -1.06
C THR A 16 -8.80 5.66 -0.02
N VAL A 17 -7.60 6.23 -0.08
CA VAL A 17 -6.58 6.05 0.97
C VAL A 17 -7.10 6.52 2.32
N CYS A 18 -7.75 7.69 2.38
CA CYS A 18 -8.38 8.18 3.61
C CYS A 18 -9.45 7.20 4.13
N ASP A 19 -10.35 6.72 3.26
CA ASP A 19 -11.47 5.86 3.67
C ASP A 19 -10.98 4.51 4.21
N TYR A 20 -10.02 3.87 3.53
CA TYR A 20 -9.41 2.63 4.03
C TYR A 20 -8.59 2.85 5.30
N ALA A 21 -7.93 3.99 5.45
CA ALA A 21 -7.19 4.32 6.67
C ALA A 21 -8.13 4.56 7.87
N VAL A 22 -9.26 5.22 7.65
CA VAL A 22 -10.34 5.39 8.63
C VAL A 22 -10.88 4.02 9.04
N TRP A 23 -11.29 3.18 8.10
CA TRP A 23 -11.75 1.83 8.36
C TRP A 23 -10.73 1.02 9.18
N ALA A 24 -9.46 1.04 8.77
CA ALA A 24 -8.41 0.31 9.48
C ALA A 24 -8.16 0.86 10.88
N SER A 25 -8.17 2.18 11.07
CA SER A 25 -8.02 2.85 12.37
C SER A 25 -9.13 2.44 13.34
N GLN A 26 -10.38 2.44 12.88
CA GLN A 26 -11.53 2.01 13.67
C GLN A 26 -11.45 0.53 14.05
N LYS A 27 -11.21 -0.35 13.08
CA LYS A 27 -11.11 -1.80 13.32
C LYS A 27 -9.95 -2.16 14.25
N LEU A 28 -8.81 -1.49 14.11
CA LEU A 28 -7.62 -1.74 14.91
C LEU A 28 -7.64 -1.01 16.27
N ASN A 29 -8.59 -0.11 16.47
CA ASN A 29 -8.60 0.84 17.59
C ASN A 29 -7.23 1.51 17.78
N ALA A 30 -6.68 2.03 16.67
CA ALA A 30 -5.35 2.62 16.60
C ALA A 30 -5.41 4.07 16.10
N PRO A 31 -4.56 4.97 16.61
CA PRO A 31 -4.54 6.36 16.15
C PRO A 31 -4.24 6.46 14.66
N LEU A 32 -4.88 7.41 13.97
CA LEU A 32 -4.69 7.67 12.54
C LEU A 32 -3.75 8.84 12.32
N LYS A 33 -2.77 8.66 11.43
CA LYS A 33 -1.83 9.70 10.99
C LYS A 33 -1.79 9.79 9.49
N PHE A 34 -2.01 10.99 8.96
CA PHE A 34 -1.82 11.31 7.56
C PHE A 34 -0.40 11.82 7.34
N LEU A 35 0.28 11.30 6.34
CA LEU A 35 1.63 11.68 5.94
C LEU A 35 1.63 12.21 4.52
N HIS A 36 2.20 13.41 4.35
CA HIS A 36 2.53 13.96 3.03
C HIS A 36 4.01 14.27 2.98
N VAL A 37 4.71 13.76 1.97
CA VAL A 37 6.14 14.01 1.76
C VAL A 37 6.33 14.78 0.47
N LEU A 38 6.91 15.98 0.62
CA LEU A 38 7.31 16.83 -0.50
C LEU A 38 8.66 16.36 -1.02
N ASP A 39 8.65 15.65 -2.13
CA ASP A 39 9.87 15.17 -2.78
C ASP A 39 10.41 16.23 -3.76
N LYS A 40 11.66 16.62 -3.56
CA LYS A 40 12.32 17.57 -4.46
C LYS A 40 12.47 17.04 -5.89
N SER A 41 12.46 15.73 -6.08
CA SER A 41 12.54 15.11 -7.40
C SER A 41 11.29 15.33 -8.27
N GLU A 42 10.15 15.67 -7.65
CA GLU A 42 8.92 16.03 -8.37
C GLU A 42 8.95 17.44 -8.98
N TYR A 43 9.90 18.24 -8.55
CA TYR A 43 10.09 19.62 -9.04
C TYR A 43 11.54 19.79 -9.50
N PRO A 44 12.00 19.00 -10.51
CA PRO A 44 13.36 19.10 -10.98
C PRO A 44 13.61 20.52 -11.48
N THR A 45 14.60 21.18 -10.90
CA THR A 45 15.20 22.38 -11.45
C THR A 45 16.05 21.93 -12.63
N GLU A 46 15.48 21.78 -13.82
CA GLU A 46 16.27 21.63 -15.04
C GLU A 46 16.97 22.98 -15.35
N SER A 47 18.05 23.21 -14.66
CA SER A 47 18.98 24.29 -15.02
C SER A 47 20.06 23.76 -15.94
N ASN A 48 19.68 23.21 -17.07
CA ASN A 48 20.64 22.88 -18.13
C ASN A 48 20.93 24.14 -18.98
N LEU A 49 21.54 25.14 -18.32
CA LEU A 49 21.97 26.38 -18.94
C LEU A 49 23.35 26.22 -19.62
N SER A 50 23.53 25.16 -20.41
CA SER A 50 24.77 24.92 -21.18
C SER A 50 24.83 25.72 -22.49
N GLY A 51 24.08 26.82 -22.61
CA GLY A 51 24.13 27.74 -23.73
C GLY A 51 24.99 28.94 -23.44
N ASN A 52 25.62 29.53 -24.47
CA ASN A 52 26.55 30.63 -24.49
C ASN A 52 25.90 31.96 -24.03
N ILE A 53 25.60 32.09 -22.72
CA ILE A 53 24.95 33.25 -22.11
C ILE A 53 26.06 34.11 -21.46
N GLY A 54 26.08 35.42 -21.74
CA GLY A 54 27.04 36.35 -21.16
C GLY A 54 27.01 36.38 -19.64
N LEU A 55 28.17 36.60 -18.98
CA LEU A 55 28.34 36.44 -17.53
C LEU A 55 27.31 37.22 -16.69
N GLY A 56 26.94 38.45 -17.06
CA GLY A 56 25.97 39.26 -16.31
C GLY A 56 24.51 38.83 -16.48
N SER A 57 24.15 38.25 -17.63
CA SER A 57 22.80 37.71 -17.87
C SER A 57 22.58 36.39 -17.16
N ARG A 58 23.66 35.65 -16.88
CA ARG A 58 23.62 34.37 -16.18
C ARG A 58 23.26 34.54 -14.69
N GLU A 59 23.83 35.57 -14.05
CA GLU A 59 23.58 35.85 -12.62
C GLU A 59 22.12 36.26 -12.40
N ALA A 60 21.60 37.20 -13.20
CA ALA A 60 20.21 37.62 -13.14
C ALA A 60 19.23 36.45 -13.40
N LEU A 61 19.56 35.54 -14.32
CA LEU A 61 18.74 34.37 -14.62
C LEU A 61 18.76 33.35 -13.49
N LEU A 62 19.90 33.14 -12.82
CA LEU A 62 20.00 32.26 -11.64
C LEU A 62 19.21 32.83 -10.47
N ASP A 63 19.21 34.12 -10.23
CA ASP A 63 18.41 34.78 -9.20
C ASP A 63 16.89 34.63 -9.48
N GLU A 64 16.50 34.79 -10.74
CA GLU A 64 15.10 34.58 -11.14
C GLU A 64 14.65 33.14 -10.96
N LEU A 65 15.49 32.16 -11.35
CA LEU A 65 15.23 30.73 -11.13
C LEU A 65 15.12 30.41 -9.65
N ALA A 66 16.04 30.91 -8.82
CA ALA A 66 15.98 30.71 -7.38
C ALA A 66 14.71 31.30 -6.77
N SER A 67 14.25 32.47 -7.22
CA SER A 67 12.99 33.07 -6.78
C SER A 67 11.77 32.27 -7.21
N LEU A 68 11.78 31.71 -8.42
CA LEU A 68 10.71 30.82 -8.90
C LEU A 68 10.65 29.53 -8.11
N ASP A 69 11.80 28.93 -7.79
CA ASP A 69 11.89 27.71 -6.98
C ASP A 69 11.38 27.93 -5.55
N GLU A 70 11.73 29.07 -4.94
CA GLU A 70 11.20 29.44 -3.64
C GLU A 70 9.67 29.58 -3.66
N LYS A 71 9.12 30.23 -4.70
CA LYS A 71 7.67 30.39 -4.86
C LYS A 71 6.99 29.04 -5.07
N ARG A 72 7.55 28.16 -5.91
CA ARG A 72 7.06 26.81 -6.13
C ARG A 72 7.06 26.00 -4.84
N GLY A 73 8.15 26.03 -4.08
CA GLY A 73 8.26 25.37 -2.79
C GLY A 73 7.21 25.83 -1.79
N LYS A 74 6.95 27.15 -1.69
CA LYS A 74 5.88 27.70 -0.84
C LYS A 74 4.48 27.22 -1.26
N LEU A 75 4.22 27.21 -2.55
CA LEU A 75 2.92 26.72 -3.08
C LEU A 75 2.75 25.22 -2.83
N ALA A 76 3.78 24.40 -3.03
CA ALA A 76 3.73 22.97 -2.77
C ALA A 76 3.51 22.68 -1.27
N MET A 77 4.15 23.43 -0.37
CA MET A 77 3.91 23.33 1.07
C MET A 77 2.46 23.66 1.43
N GLU A 78 1.92 24.75 0.88
CA GLU A 78 0.53 25.14 1.17
C GLU A 78 -0.46 24.14 0.59
N GLN A 79 -0.23 23.63 -0.61
CA GLN A 79 -1.03 22.58 -1.22
C GLN A 79 -1.03 21.34 -0.34
N GLY A 80 0.15 20.87 0.13
CA GLY A 80 0.27 19.73 1.03
C GLY A 80 -0.48 19.94 2.35
N ARG A 81 -0.41 21.16 2.92
CA ARG A 81 -1.15 21.53 4.12
C ARG A 81 -2.66 21.40 3.90
N LEU A 82 -3.18 21.94 2.81
CA LEU A 82 -4.61 21.88 2.48
C LEU A 82 -5.09 20.45 2.26
N MET A 83 -4.30 19.63 1.56
CA MET A 83 -4.60 18.19 1.37
C MET A 83 -4.68 17.46 2.70
N LEU A 84 -3.73 17.68 3.60
CA LEU A 84 -3.71 17.06 4.93
C LEU A 84 -4.89 17.53 5.80
N GLU A 85 -5.25 18.81 5.74
CA GLU A 85 -6.43 19.31 6.45
C GLU A 85 -7.73 18.69 5.90
N ALA A 86 -7.87 18.56 4.58
CA ALA A 86 -9.01 17.88 3.97
C ALA A 86 -9.09 16.40 4.38
N ALA A 87 -7.95 15.69 4.43
CA ALA A 87 -7.88 14.30 4.88
C ALA A 87 -8.27 14.16 6.37
N LYS A 88 -7.79 15.07 7.23
CA LYS A 88 -8.19 15.12 8.66
C LYS A 88 -9.69 15.36 8.81
N GLN A 89 -10.22 16.35 8.10
CA GLN A 89 -11.65 16.65 8.17
C GLN A 89 -12.50 15.45 7.75
N ARG A 90 -12.12 14.77 6.64
CA ARG A 90 -12.78 13.54 6.21
C ARG A 90 -12.75 12.44 7.27
N ALA A 91 -11.65 12.28 7.99
CA ALA A 91 -11.54 11.32 9.08
C ALA A 91 -12.42 11.70 10.28
N ILE A 92 -12.50 12.99 10.64
CA ILE A 92 -13.36 13.51 11.71
C ILE A 92 -14.84 13.28 11.35
N ASP A 93 -15.24 13.56 10.11
CA ASP A 93 -16.60 13.34 9.61
C ASP A 93 -16.99 11.85 9.66
N ASN A 94 -16.00 10.96 9.62
CA ASN A 94 -16.13 9.51 9.78
C ASN A 94 -15.80 9.01 11.20
N HIS A 95 -15.96 9.88 12.21
CA HIS A 95 -15.87 9.53 13.64
C HIS A 95 -14.48 9.06 14.12
N ILE A 96 -13.40 9.55 13.51
CA ILE A 96 -12.04 9.40 14.06
C ILE A 96 -11.75 10.58 15.00
N ASP A 97 -11.50 10.27 16.26
CA ASP A 97 -11.10 11.27 17.23
C ASP A 97 -9.65 11.71 16.99
N ASN A 98 -9.43 13.02 16.83
CA ASN A 98 -8.10 13.64 16.78
C ASN A 98 -7.11 13.01 15.78
N PRO A 99 -7.45 12.89 14.47
CA PRO A 99 -6.49 12.43 13.46
C PRO A 99 -5.34 13.42 13.36
N GLN A 100 -4.11 12.87 13.28
CA GLN A 100 -2.89 13.68 13.18
C GLN A 100 -2.45 13.79 11.73
N SER A 101 -1.71 14.86 11.41
CA SER A 101 -1.07 15.02 10.10
C SER A 101 0.38 15.41 10.25
N ILE A 102 1.22 14.91 9.34
CA ILE A 102 2.65 15.14 9.28
C ILE A 102 2.98 15.53 7.84
N GLN A 103 3.64 16.67 7.68
CA GLN A 103 4.24 17.06 6.41
C GLN A 103 5.76 17.04 6.55
N ARG A 104 6.44 16.42 5.61
CA ARG A 104 7.90 16.28 5.59
C ARG A 104 8.45 16.69 4.23
N HIS A 105 9.71 17.10 4.22
CA HIS A 105 10.51 17.28 3.01
C HIS A 105 11.49 16.11 2.90
N GLY A 106 11.69 15.59 1.70
CA GLY A 106 12.66 14.53 1.44
C GLY A 106 12.11 13.39 0.63
N VAL A 107 12.71 12.22 0.77
CA VAL A 107 12.33 11.00 0.08
C VAL A 107 11.31 10.21 0.92
N LEU A 108 10.20 9.81 0.30
CA LEU A 108 9.11 9.10 1.01
C LEU A 108 9.59 7.84 1.73
N VAL A 109 10.41 7.02 1.05
CA VAL A 109 10.91 5.76 1.61
C VAL A 109 11.75 6.00 2.85
N GLU A 110 12.67 6.97 2.83
CA GLU A 110 13.53 7.32 3.96
C GLU A 110 12.69 7.80 5.15
N THR A 111 11.72 8.68 4.89
CA THR A 111 10.78 9.16 5.91
C THR A 111 9.99 8.02 6.56
N LEU A 112 9.51 7.06 5.76
CA LEU A 112 8.76 5.92 6.27
C LEU A 112 9.64 4.97 7.09
N VAL A 113 10.88 4.73 6.68
CA VAL A 113 11.85 3.90 7.41
C VAL A 113 12.17 4.51 8.79
N GLU A 114 12.39 5.84 8.86
CA GLU A 114 12.59 6.53 10.14
C GLU A 114 11.41 6.35 11.11
N MET A 115 10.21 6.23 10.59
CA MET A 115 8.97 6.14 11.37
C MET A 115 8.45 4.70 11.53
N GLU A 116 9.11 3.70 10.94
CA GLU A 116 8.61 2.34 10.79
C GLU A 116 8.18 1.68 12.10
N GLU A 117 8.91 1.89 13.19
CA GLU A 117 8.56 1.32 14.50
C GLU A 117 7.22 1.82 15.05
N THR A 118 6.79 3.00 14.62
CA THR A 118 5.51 3.59 15.01
C THR A 118 4.35 3.18 14.10
N ILE A 119 4.64 2.52 12.97
CA ILE A 119 3.65 2.10 11.98
C ILE A 119 3.12 0.71 12.35
N ARG A 120 1.80 0.59 12.49
CA ARG A 120 1.08 -0.69 12.59
C ARG A 120 0.61 -1.18 11.23
N LEU A 121 0.10 -0.27 10.42
CA LEU A 121 -0.36 -0.49 9.06
C LEU A 121 -0.09 0.77 8.26
N LEU A 122 0.49 0.62 7.09
CA LEU A 122 0.67 1.69 6.12
C LEU A 122 -0.41 1.57 5.04
N VAL A 123 -1.10 2.66 4.73
CA VAL A 123 -2.11 2.73 3.65
C VAL A 123 -1.59 3.67 2.56
N MET A 124 -1.55 3.17 1.33
CA MET A 124 -1.06 3.90 0.15
C MET A 124 -1.97 3.67 -1.05
N GLY A 125 -2.06 4.66 -1.91
CA GLY A 125 -2.77 4.55 -3.18
C GLY A 125 -1.92 3.89 -4.28
N LYS A 126 -2.58 3.11 -5.14
CA LYS A 126 -2.03 2.69 -6.42
C LYS A 126 -2.41 3.71 -7.48
N HIS A 127 -1.42 4.27 -8.18
CA HIS A 127 -1.64 5.13 -9.34
C HIS A 127 -1.75 4.27 -10.59
N ASP A 128 -2.79 4.49 -11.38
CA ASP A 128 -2.86 3.96 -12.73
C ASP A 128 -2.03 4.88 -13.65
N GLU A 129 -0.73 4.72 -13.65
CA GLU A 129 0.09 5.23 -14.72
C GLU A 129 -0.18 4.36 -15.94
N ASN A 130 -1.08 4.81 -16.79
CA ASN A 130 -1.65 4.12 -17.95
C ASN A 130 -0.64 3.65 -19.02
N LEU A 131 0.66 3.72 -18.81
CA LEU A 131 1.68 3.41 -19.81
C LEU A 131 3.00 2.80 -19.26
N SER A 132 3.17 2.63 -17.95
CA SER A 132 4.40 2.05 -17.43
C SER A 132 4.23 0.58 -17.04
N GLU A 133 5.22 -0.24 -17.36
CA GLU A 133 5.30 -1.64 -16.91
C GLU A 133 5.52 -1.76 -15.38
N HIS A 134 5.51 -0.65 -14.63
CA HIS A 134 5.82 -0.55 -13.21
C HIS A 134 4.63 -0.06 -12.38
N ILE A 135 4.54 -0.48 -11.12
CA ILE A 135 3.48 -0.09 -10.14
C ILE A 135 3.64 1.37 -9.63
N GLY A 136 4.42 2.20 -10.29
CA GLY A 136 4.91 3.46 -9.73
C GLY A 136 6.19 3.24 -8.90
N SER A 137 7.26 3.91 -9.27
CA SER A 137 8.59 3.73 -8.67
C SER A 137 8.61 3.93 -7.14
N ARG A 138 7.75 4.79 -6.62
CA ARG A 138 7.61 5.08 -5.19
C ARG A 138 6.97 3.94 -4.42
N LEU A 139 5.82 3.46 -4.89
CA LEU A 139 5.12 2.34 -4.25
C LEU A 139 6.00 1.09 -4.26
N GLU A 140 6.67 0.80 -5.37
CA GLU A 140 7.61 -0.31 -5.47
C GLU A 140 8.77 -0.19 -4.47
N SER A 141 9.37 0.99 -4.35
CA SER A 141 10.45 1.25 -3.40
C SER A 141 9.99 1.08 -1.95
N VAL A 142 8.80 1.58 -1.59
CA VAL A 142 8.20 1.39 -0.26
C VAL A 142 7.93 -0.09 0.00
N VAL A 143 7.29 -0.79 -0.95
CA VAL A 143 7.01 -2.23 -0.84
C VAL A 143 8.30 -3.05 -0.71
N ARG A 144 9.42 -2.66 -1.29
CA ARG A 144 10.70 -3.36 -1.15
C ARG A 144 11.39 -3.12 0.19
N THR A 145 11.23 -1.95 0.77
CA THR A 145 12.04 -1.49 1.90
C THR A 145 11.33 -1.70 3.24
N MET A 146 10.02 -1.46 3.30
CA MET A 146 9.25 -1.53 4.54
C MET A 146 9.04 -2.95 5.02
N HIS A 147 9.04 -3.16 6.34
CA HIS A 147 8.78 -4.44 7.01
C HIS A 147 7.41 -4.49 7.71
N ARG A 148 6.63 -3.45 7.62
CA ARG A 148 5.27 -3.38 8.17
C ARG A 148 4.23 -3.74 7.10
N PRO A 149 3.05 -4.23 7.49
CA PRO A 149 1.98 -4.48 6.54
C PRO A 149 1.60 -3.21 5.76
N ILE A 150 1.36 -3.37 4.45
CA ILE A 150 1.01 -2.27 3.55
C ILE A 150 -0.32 -2.59 2.88
N LEU A 151 -1.32 -1.74 3.08
CA LEU A 151 -2.59 -1.78 2.37
C LEU A 151 -2.51 -0.86 1.14
N ILE A 152 -2.51 -1.45 -0.02
CA ILE A 152 -2.50 -0.74 -1.30
C ILE A 152 -3.94 -0.60 -1.77
N THR A 153 -4.42 0.63 -1.90
CA THR A 153 -5.81 0.93 -2.29
C THR A 153 -5.92 1.16 -3.79
N THR A 154 -7.12 0.93 -4.31
CA THR A 154 -7.53 1.21 -5.69
C THR A 154 -8.39 2.48 -5.74
N HIS A 155 -8.93 2.85 -6.91
CA HIS A 155 -9.72 4.07 -7.08
C HIS A 155 -11.04 4.09 -6.31
N ASN A 156 -11.65 2.93 -6.08
CA ASN A 156 -12.96 2.84 -5.43
C ASN A 156 -12.83 2.29 -4.02
N TYR A 157 -13.53 2.92 -3.07
CA TYR A 157 -13.68 2.38 -1.73
C TYR A 157 -14.88 1.45 -1.68
N GLU A 158 -14.62 0.22 -1.25
CA GLU A 158 -15.64 -0.76 -0.85
C GLU A 158 -15.29 -1.28 0.53
N LEU A 159 -16.28 -1.29 1.44
CA LEU A 159 -16.07 -1.86 2.76
C LEU A 159 -15.67 -3.34 2.63
N PRO A 160 -14.52 -3.76 3.17
CA PRO A 160 -14.12 -5.17 3.10
C PRO A 160 -15.11 -6.07 3.86
N GLU A 161 -15.65 -7.04 3.17
CA GLU A 161 -16.57 -8.06 3.72
C GLU A 161 -16.01 -9.46 3.54
N LYS A 162 -15.38 -9.72 2.39
CA LYS A 162 -14.77 -11.00 2.03
C LYS A 162 -13.34 -10.76 1.58
N VAL A 163 -12.40 -11.40 2.24
CA VAL A 163 -10.99 -11.33 1.91
C VAL A 163 -10.50 -12.66 1.36
N MET A 164 -9.51 -12.61 0.47
CA MET A 164 -8.82 -13.77 -0.05
C MET A 164 -7.35 -13.74 0.32
N ILE A 165 -6.87 -14.81 0.92
CA ILE A 165 -5.47 -15.02 1.24
C ILE A 165 -4.85 -15.86 0.12
N ALA A 166 -3.92 -15.27 -0.64
CA ALA A 166 -3.06 -16.02 -1.56
C ALA A 166 -2.00 -16.74 -0.72
N PHE A 167 -2.19 -18.04 -0.49
CA PHE A 167 -1.39 -18.86 0.40
C PHE A 167 -0.48 -19.80 -0.38
N ASP A 168 0.81 -19.81 -0.06
CA ASP A 168 1.82 -20.68 -0.70
C ASP A 168 2.54 -21.61 0.31
N GLY A 169 2.09 -21.60 1.57
CA GLY A 169 2.70 -22.39 2.64
C GLY A 169 4.05 -21.88 3.13
N SER A 170 4.57 -20.77 2.58
CA SER A 170 5.83 -20.18 3.01
C SER A 170 5.75 -19.66 4.46
N PRO A 171 6.90 -19.51 5.15
CA PRO A 171 6.93 -18.92 6.49
C PRO A 171 6.23 -17.55 6.57
N THR A 172 6.34 -16.74 5.52
CA THR A 172 5.71 -15.42 5.45
C THR A 172 4.19 -15.53 5.40
N THR A 173 3.64 -16.38 4.54
CA THR A 173 2.19 -16.55 4.44
C THR A 173 1.61 -17.26 5.66
N ARG A 174 2.36 -18.17 6.30
CA ARG A 174 1.97 -18.78 7.58
C ARG A 174 1.87 -17.72 8.70
N LYS A 175 2.91 -16.89 8.89
CA LYS A 175 2.84 -15.75 9.81
C LYS A 175 1.69 -14.82 9.48
N GLY A 176 1.41 -14.62 8.20
CA GLY A 176 0.26 -13.86 7.74
C GLY A 176 -1.07 -14.43 8.19
N VAL A 177 -1.27 -15.74 8.08
CA VAL A 177 -2.47 -16.42 8.58
C VAL A 177 -2.62 -16.23 10.10
N GLU A 178 -1.53 -16.40 10.87
CA GLU A 178 -1.54 -16.18 12.33
C GLU A 178 -1.86 -14.72 12.69
N MET A 179 -1.30 -13.76 11.92
CA MET A 179 -1.59 -12.33 12.10
C MET A 179 -3.06 -12.02 11.80
N ILE A 180 -3.63 -12.58 10.74
CA ILE A 180 -5.04 -12.39 10.39
C ILE A 180 -5.92 -12.97 11.49
N ALA A 181 -5.62 -14.19 11.95
CA ALA A 181 -6.35 -14.88 13.01
C ALA A 181 -6.43 -14.07 14.31
N SER A 182 -5.38 -13.30 14.62
CA SER A 182 -5.27 -12.51 15.85
C SER A 182 -5.65 -11.03 15.68
N SER A 183 -5.80 -10.54 14.46
CA SER A 183 -5.99 -9.11 14.19
C SER A 183 -7.46 -8.70 14.19
N PRO A 184 -7.85 -7.68 14.98
CA PRO A 184 -9.19 -7.12 14.94
C PRO A 184 -9.60 -6.57 13.56
N LEU A 185 -8.62 -6.27 12.70
CA LEU A 185 -8.85 -5.75 11.34
C LEU A 185 -9.79 -6.65 10.54
N PHE A 186 -9.65 -7.96 10.72
CA PHE A 186 -10.40 -8.97 9.94
C PHE A 186 -11.59 -9.56 10.68
N SER A 187 -11.84 -9.12 11.92
CA SER A 187 -12.95 -9.64 12.73
C SER A 187 -14.30 -9.47 12.01
N GLY A 188 -15.02 -10.57 11.86
CA GLY A 188 -16.32 -10.64 11.19
C GLY A 188 -16.25 -10.75 9.66
N LEU A 189 -15.06 -10.87 9.07
CA LEU A 189 -14.90 -11.08 7.62
C LEU A 189 -14.83 -12.57 7.29
N ALA A 190 -15.34 -12.94 6.10
CA ALA A 190 -15.07 -14.26 5.54
C ALA A 190 -13.67 -14.26 4.90
N CYS A 191 -12.80 -15.22 5.32
CA CYS A 191 -11.42 -15.30 4.88
C CYS A 191 -11.20 -16.52 3.98
N HIS A 192 -11.31 -16.36 2.68
CA HIS A 192 -11.02 -17.42 1.72
C HIS A 192 -9.52 -17.69 1.62
N ILE A 193 -9.11 -18.96 1.60
CA ILE A 193 -7.71 -19.34 1.44
C ILE A 193 -7.55 -20.02 0.08
N VAL A 194 -6.73 -19.42 -0.79
CA VAL A 194 -6.47 -19.96 -2.13
C VAL A 194 -5.00 -20.29 -2.27
N MET A 195 -4.72 -21.57 -2.51
CA MET A 195 -3.38 -22.04 -2.87
C MET A 195 -3.36 -22.34 -4.37
N VAL A 196 -2.44 -21.72 -5.08
CA VAL A 196 -2.25 -21.98 -6.51
C VAL A 196 -1.13 -22.99 -6.69
N GLY A 197 -1.46 -24.15 -7.26
CA GLY A 197 -0.52 -25.24 -7.47
C GLY A 197 -1.18 -26.58 -7.71
N GLN A 198 -0.37 -27.62 -7.77
CA GLN A 198 -0.86 -29.00 -7.92
C GLN A 198 -1.39 -29.52 -6.58
N GLU A 199 -2.45 -30.31 -6.65
CA GLU A 199 -2.94 -31.01 -5.49
C GLU A 199 -1.94 -32.10 -5.08
N SER A 200 -1.51 -32.07 -3.83
CA SER A 200 -0.62 -33.04 -3.21
C SER A 200 -0.92 -33.12 -1.72
N ASP A 201 -0.58 -34.26 -1.09
CA ASP A 201 -0.78 -34.45 0.36
C ASP A 201 -0.11 -33.33 1.17
N ALA A 202 1.10 -32.93 0.79
CA ALA A 202 1.84 -31.86 1.45
C ALA A 202 1.13 -30.50 1.33
N ASN A 203 0.59 -30.15 0.15
CA ASN A 203 -0.15 -28.90 -0.05
C ASN A 203 -1.49 -28.93 0.69
N GLN A 204 -2.16 -30.08 0.70
CA GLN A 204 -3.42 -30.27 1.43
C GLN A 204 -3.21 -30.13 2.95
N GLU A 205 -2.13 -30.69 3.49
CA GLU A 205 -1.78 -30.56 4.91
C GLU A 205 -1.53 -29.09 5.29
N GLN A 206 -0.78 -28.36 4.45
CA GLN A 206 -0.50 -26.93 4.68
C GLN A 206 -1.78 -26.08 4.60
N LEU A 207 -2.64 -26.35 3.62
CA LEU A 207 -3.91 -25.66 3.46
C LEU A 207 -4.85 -25.93 4.64
N ASN A 208 -4.91 -27.17 5.10
CA ASN A 208 -5.71 -27.58 6.25
C ASN A 208 -5.22 -26.92 7.54
N TRP A 209 -3.88 -26.78 7.71
CA TRP A 209 -3.33 -26.01 8.83
C TRP A 209 -3.81 -24.55 8.81
N ALA A 210 -3.73 -23.87 7.67
CA ALA A 210 -4.17 -22.49 7.54
C ALA A 210 -5.65 -22.33 7.81
N LYS A 211 -6.48 -23.22 7.25
CA LYS A 211 -7.93 -23.29 7.47
C LYS A 211 -8.26 -23.46 8.95
N THR A 212 -7.69 -24.47 9.60
CA THR A 212 -7.93 -24.78 11.02
C THR A 212 -7.49 -23.61 11.92
N THR A 213 -6.37 -22.95 11.58
CA THR A 213 -5.89 -21.77 12.31
C THR A 213 -6.92 -20.64 12.29
N LEU A 214 -7.51 -20.35 11.15
CA LEU A 214 -8.54 -19.31 11.04
C LEU A 214 -9.87 -19.75 11.70
N GLU A 215 -10.33 -20.97 11.47
CA GLU A 215 -11.57 -21.49 12.04
C GLU A 215 -11.53 -21.52 13.58
N ASN A 216 -10.41 -21.90 14.17
CA ASN A 216 -10.21 -21.86 15.63
C ASN A 216 -10.27 -20.43 16.23
N ASN A 217 -10.10 -19.40 15.38
CA ASN A 217 -10.24 -17.99 15.76
C ASN A 217 -11.58 -17.38 15.29
N GLY A 218 -12.55 -18.21 14.92
CA GLY A 218 -13.92 -17.78 14.63
C GLY A 218 -14.17 -17.28 13.21
N PHE A 219 -13.25 -17.53 12.28
CA PHE A 219 -13.44 -17.14 10.88
C PHE A 219 -14.17 -18.23 10.09
N GLN A 220 -14.99 -17.79 9.13
CA GLN A 220 -15.36 -18.65 8.02
C GLN A 220 -14.19 -18.70 7.04
N ALA A 221 -13.57 -19.88 6.87
CA ALA A 221 -12.34 -20.02 6.09
C ALA A 221 -12.47 -21.08 4.98
N PRO A 222 -13.24 -20.82 3.90
CA PRO A 222 -13.22 -21.68 2.73
C PRO A 222 -11.80 -21.75 2.17
N ALA A 223 -11.32 -22.99 1.91
CA ALA A 223 -9.95 -23.22 1.49
C ALA A 223 -9.93 -24.13 0.26
N THR A 224 -9.12 -23.80 -0.74
CA THR A 224 -9.04 -24.55 -1.99
C THR A 224 -7.64 -24.52 -2.60
N ILE A 225 -7.28 -25.61 -3.30
CA ILE A 225 -6.09 -25.67 -4.17
C ILE A 225 -6.59 -25.59 -5.62
N ILE A 226 -6.01 -24.71 -6.41
CA ILE A 226 -6.37 -24.54 -7.82
C ILE A 226 -5.11 -24.59 -8.66
N ASN A 227 -5.07 -25.45 -9.66
CA ASN A 227 -3.96 -25.53 -10.59
C ASN A 227 -4.12 -24.48 -11.70
N GLY A 228 -3.04 -23.76 -12.02
CA GLY A 228 -3.05 -22.77 -13.09
C GLY A 228 -2.02 -21.68 -12.92
N GLU A 229 -2.16 -20.65 -13.72
CA GLU A 229 -1.36 -19.43 -13.63
C GLU A 229 -1.85 -18.58 -12.46
N ILE A 230 -0.92 -18.13 -11.61
CA ILE A 230 -1.25 -17.48 -10.32
C ILE A 230 -2.18 -16.28 -10.51
N GLU A 231 -1.83 -15.36 -11.40
CA GLU A 231 -2.61 -14.13 -11.62
C GLU A 231 -4.04 -14.45 -12.08
N LYS A 232 -4.16 -15.34 -13.06
CA LYS A 232 -5.45 -15.74 -13.62
C LYS A 232 -6.32 -16.43 -12.58
N VAL A 233 -5.76 -17.39 -11.85
CA VAL A 233 -6.49 -18.13 -10.80
C VAL A 233 -7.01 -17.19 -9.72
N LEU A 234 -6.15 -16.28 -9.22
CA LEU A 234 -6.55 -15.33 -8.19
C LEU A 234 -7.63 -14.35 -8.70
N CYS A 235 -7.50 -13.86 -9.93
CA CYS A 235 -8.50 -12.96 -10.53
C CYS A 235 -9.84 -13.67 -10.73
N ASP A 236 -9.84 -14.89 -11.29
CA ASP A 236 -11.05 -15.66 -11.56
C ASP A 236 -11.77 -16.04 -10.25
N TYR A 237 -11.02 -16.54 -9.26
CA TYR A 237 -11.57 -16.90 -7.96
C TYR A 237 -12.17 -15.70 -7.24
N ARG A 238 -11.45 -14.55 -7.25
CA ARG A 238 -11.94 -13.29 -6.70
C ARG A 238 -13.30 -12.91 -7.29
N ALA A 239 -13.40 -12.93 -8.62
CA ALA A 239 -14.63 -12.55 -9.32
C ALA A 239 -15.79 -13.49 -9.02
N GLN A 240 -15.55 -14.81 -9.00
CA GLN A 240 -16.58 -15.83 -8.74
C GLN A 240 -17.11 -15.78 -7.31
N ASN A 241 -16.31 -15.36 -6.35
CA ASN A 241 -16.66 -15.35 -4.92
C ASN A 241 -16.97 -13.97 -4.35
N ASN A 242 -16.98 -12.92 -5.19
CA ASN A 242 -17.19 -11.53 -4.80
C ASN A 242 -16.21 -11.10 -3.68
N ILE A 243 -14.94 -11.46 -3.85
CA ILE A 243 -13.86 -11.03 -2.94
C ILE A 243 -13.55 -9.56 -3.19
N ASN A 244 -13.52 -8.77 -2.13
CA ASN A 244 -13.26 -7.33 -2.21
C ASN A 244 -11.98 -6.86 -1.49
N MET A 245 -11.13 -7.81 -1.04
CA MET A 245 -9.74 -7.53 -0.63
C MET A 245 -8.87 -8.75 -0.86
N LEU A 246 -7.68 -8.55 -1.43
CA LEU A 246 -6.65 -9.58 -1.57
C LEU A 246 -5.60 -9.41 -0.47
N ILE A 247 -5.19 -10.51 0.15
CA ILE A 247 -4.09 -10.57 1.11
C ILE A 247 -3.01 -11.49 0.57
N MET A 248 -1.79 -11.01 0.50
CA MET A 248 -0.67 -11.82 0.00
C MET A 248 0.62 -11.51 0.76
N GLY A 249 1.51 -12.49 0.81
CA GLY A 249 2.87 -12.28 1.30
C GLY A 249 3.68 -11.46 0.30
N ALA A 250 4.41 -10.48 0.78
CA ALA A 250 5.43 -9.79 0.00
C ALA A 250 6.80 -10.31 0.40
N TYR A 251 7.59 -10.76 -0.58
CA TYR A 251 9.00 -11.16 -0.38
C TYR A 251 9.27 -12.40 0.51
N GLY A 252 8.47 -13.45 0.40
CA GLY A 252 8.76 -14.76 1.02
C GLY A 252 10.00 -15.47 0.45
N HIS A 253 10.64 -16.29 1.30
CA HIS A 253 11.97 -16.88 1.03
C HIS A 253 12.02 -18.03 0.01
N SER A 254 10.93 -18.46 -0.62
CA SER A 254 10.97 -19.63 -1.50
C SER A 254 10.86 -19.30 -2.99
N ILE A 255 9.77 -19.48 -3.61
CA ILE A 255 9.65 -19.44 -5.09
C ILE A 255 9.62 -18.01 -5.62
N VAL A 256 9.13 -17.05 -4.82
CA VAL A 256 8.97 -15.64 -5.20
C VAL A 256 10.32 -14.91 -5.36
N ARG A 257 11.41 -15.35 -4.69
CA ARG A 257 12.75 -14.76 -4.93
C ARG A 257 13.29 -14.98 -6.34
N ARG A 258 12.87 -16.02 -7.04
CA ARG A 258 13.25 -16.27 -8.46
C ARG A 258 12.47 -15.38 -9.44
N PHE A 259 11.32 -14.85 -9.00
CA PHE A 259 10.46 -13.96 -9.77
C PHE A 259 10.58 -12.48 -9.38
N LEU A 260 11.41 -12.15 -8.37
CA LEU A 260 11.56 -10.80 -7.79
C LEU A 260 12.56 -9.88 -8.52
N VAL A 261 12.76 -10.12 -9.77
CA VAL A 261 13.05 -9.04 -10.71
C VAL A 261 11.77 -8.84 -11.52
N GLY A 262 10.61 -8.62 -10.84
CA GLY A 262 9.53 -7.87 -11.42
C GLY A 262 8.25 -8.55 -11.84
N SER A 263 7.85 -9.83 -11.61
CA SER A 263 6.62 -10.18 -12.31
C SER A 263 5.38 -10.48 -11.45
N THR A 264 5.37 -11.44 -10.52
CA THR A 264 4.09 -11.88 -9.96
C THR A 264 3.47 -10.93 -8.95
N THR A 265 4.22 -10.49 -7.91
CA THR A 265 3.66 -9.55 -6.90
C THR A 265 3.34 -8.20 -7.53
N THR A 266 4.26 -7.69 -8.36
CA THR A 266 4.08 -6.45 -9.12
C THR A 266 2.89 -6.55 -10.07
N ASN A 267 2.76 -7.66 -10.80
CA ASN A 267 1.66 -7.88 -11.73
C ASN A 267 0.31 -8.05 -11.00
N VAL A 268 0.28 -8.80 -9.90
CA VAL A 268 -0.94 -8.92 -9.08
C VAL A 268 -1.37 -7.57 -8.54
N ILE A 269 -0.46 -6.76 -8.00
CA ILE A 269 -0.78 -5.41 -7.52
C ILE A 269 -1.24 -4.53 -8.67
N ARG A 270 -0.53 -4.56 -9.80
CA ARG A 270 -0.87 -3.75 -10.99
C ARG A 270 -2.27 -4.07 -11.50
N ASN A 271 -2.59 -5.35 -11.63
CA ASN A 271 -3.85 -5.83 -12.20
C ASN A 271 -4.99 -5.94 -11.17
N ALA A 272 -4.69 -5.74 -9.89
CA ALA A 272 -5.71 -5.81 -8.84
C ALA A 272 -6.73 -4.69 -9.01
N SER A 273 -8.01 -5.06 -9.10
CA SER A 273 -9.16 -4.16 -9.08
C SER A 273 -9.77 -3.98 -7.68
N VAL A 274 -9.19 -4.65 -6.68
CA VAL A 274 -9.54 -4.55 -5.26
C VAL A 274 -8.29 -4.21 -4.45
N PRO A 275 -8.42 -3.65 -3.25
CA PRO A 275 -7.26 -3.37 -2.41
C PRO A 275 -6.44 -4.62 -2.12
N VAL A 276 -5.14 -4.44 -2.01
CA VAL A 276 -4.18 -5.51 -1.72
C VAL A 276 -3.47 -5.22 -0.42
N LEU A 277 -3.60 -6.12 0.56
CA LEU A 277 -2.81 -6.08 1.78
C LEU A 277 -1.57 -6.97 1.61
N LEU A 278 -0.41 -6.34 1.69
CA LEU A 278 0.88 -7.01 1.68
C LEU A 278 1.32 -7.33 3.10
N LEU A 279 1.61 -8.61 3.36
CA LEU A 279 2.16 -9.12 4.61
C LEU A 279 3.69 -9.19 4.53
N ARG A 280 4.35 -9.02 5.69
CA ARG A 280 5.81 -8.99 5.78
C ARG A 280 6.34 -9.97 6.83
#